data_c4d474c243463542e40d344f83a69774
#
_entry.id   c4d474c243463542e40d344f83a69774
#
_cell.length_a   1.000
_cell.length_b   1.000
_cell.length_c   1.000
_cell.angle_alpha   90.00
_cell.angle_beta   90.00
_cell.angle_gamma   90.00
#
_symmetry.space_group_name_H-M   'P 1'
#
loop_
_entity.id
_entity.type
_entity.pdbx_description
1 polymer ?
#
loop_
_entity_poly.entity_id
_entity_poly.type
_entity_poly.pdbx_seq_one_letter_code
_entity_poly.pdbx_strand_id
1 'polypeptide(L)' 'MKPKSPKSLELYDIMIKRGYPAEFCDQITKNLNTDWTAGRMIGYLSHYKKLPLEEIADEMLAYSGSVVKTKI' A
#
# COMPACT_ATOMS: atom_id res chain seq x y z
N MET A 1 7.79 -0.22 18.78
CA MET A 1 7.24 -0.22 17.61
C MET A 1 6.22 0.84 17.45
N LYS A 2 6.12 1.40 16.28
CA LYS A 2 5.22 2.40 16.04
C LYS A 2 3.94 1.88 15.56
N PRO A 3 2.81 2.28 16.03
CA PRO A 3 1.54 1.78 15.52
C PRO A 3 1.32 2.32 14.12
N LYS A 4 0.54 1.61 13.35
CA LYS A 4 0.17 2.08 12.03
C LYS A 4 -0.82 3.22 12.21
N SER A 5 -0.85 4.12 11.24
CA SER A 5 -1.79 5.22 11.28
C SER A 5 -3.19 4.70 11.02
N PRO A 6 -4.21 5.46 11.35
CA PRO A 6 -5.59 5.02 11.07
C PRO A 6 -5.84 4.66 9.61
N LYS A 7 -5.28 5.46 8.69
CA LYS A 7 -5.43 5.14 7.28
C LYS A 7 -4.68 3.88 6.89
N SER A 8 -3.56 3.66 7.53
CA SER A 8 -2.78 2.47 7.27
C SER A 8 -3.54 1.22 7.70
N LEU A 9 -4.24 1.30 8.83
CA LEU A 9 -5.04 0.18 9.29
C LEU A 9 -6.22 -0.04 8.36
N GLU A 10 -6.80 1.03 7.87
CA GLU A 10 -7.89 0.94 6.91
C GLU A 10 -7.41 0.27 5.63
N LEU A 11 -6.22 0.65 5.17
CA LEU A 11 -5.64 0.06 3.98
C LEU A 11 -5.42 -1.44 4.17
N TYR A 12 -4.93 -1.83 5.33
CA TYR A 12 -4.71 -3.23 5.62
C TYR A 12 -6.03 -4.01 5.48
N ASP A 13 -7.07 -3.47 6.08
CA ASP A 13 -8.37 -4.12 6.05
C ASP A 13 -8.90 -4.25 4.62
N ILE A 14 -8.75 -3.18 3.84
CA ILE A 14 -9.19 -3.20 2.45
C ILE A 14 -8.47 -4.28 1.68
N MET A 15 -7.17 -4.39 1.86
CA MET A 15 -6.38 -5.37 1.12
C MET A 15 -6.74 -6.79 1.52
N ILE A 16 -6.95 -7.00 2.81
CA ILE A 16 -7.34 -8.33 3.28
C ILE A 16 -8.67 -8.73 2.65
N LYS A 17 -9.60 -7.80 2.61
CA LYS A 17 -10.91 -8.08 2.03
C LYS A 17 -10.85 -8.35 0.55
N ARG A 18 -9.84 -7.84 -0.10
CA ARG A 18 -9.69 -8.08 -1.52
C ARG A 18 -8.98 -9.41 -1.80
N GLY A 19 -8.53 -10.09 -0.75
CA GLY A 19 -7.94 -11.39 -0.93
C GLY A 19 -6.42 -11.43 -1.00
N TYR A 20 -5.76 -10.34 -0.71
CA TYR A 20 -4.31 -10.34 -0.73
C TYR A 20 -3.77 -11.06 0.50
N PRO A 21 -2.61 -11.68 0.41
CA PRO A 21 -2.04 -12.39 1.56
C PRO A 21 -1.77 -11.44 2.72
N ALA A 22 -1.99 -11.91 3.94
CA ALA A 22 -1.80 -11.08 5.11
C ALA A 22 -0.38 -10.55 5.22
N GLU A 23 0.61 -11.38 4.88
CA GLU A 23 1.99 -10.95 4.93
C GLU A 23 2.26 -9.79 4.00
N PHE A 24 1.68 -9.86 2.82
CA PHE A 24 1.84 -8.80 1.85
C PHE A 24 1.16 -7.52 2.35
N CYS A 25 -0.04 -7.66 2.89
CA CYS A 25 -0.76 -6.51 3.42
C CYS A 25 0.04 -5.84 4.54
N ASP A 26 0.67 -6.66 5.37
CA ASP A 26 1.47 -6.12 6.46
C ASP A 26 2.69 -5.37 5.93
N GLN A 27 3.33 -5.91 4.92
CA GLN A 27 4.50 -5.26 4.32
C GLN A 27 4.12 -3.92 3.73
N ILE A 28 3.04 -3.89 2.99
CA ILE A 28 2.59 -2.66 2.36
C ILE A 28 2.25 -1.61 3.41
N THR A 29 1.50 -2.00 4.43
CA THR A 29 1.07 -1.02 5.41
C THR A 29 2.18 -0.59 6.34
N LYS A 30 3.21 -1.41 6.48
CA LYS A 30 4.35 -1.01 7.26
C LYS A 30 5.11 0.08 6.55
N ASN A 31 5.19 0.01 5.23
CA ASN A 31 5.87 1.00 4.44
C ASN A 31 5.04 2.25 4.24
N LEU A 32 3.74 2.11 4.26
CA LEU A 32 2.84 3.25 4.08
C LEU A 32 2.15 3.52 5.40
N ASN A 33 2.94 3.89 6.38
CA ASN A 33 2.40 4.03 7.73
C ASN A 33 1.95 5.44 8.12
N THR A 34 1.81 6.32 7.15
CA THR A 34 1.25 7.63 7.40
C THR A 34 -0.11 7.72 6.73
N ASP A 35 -0.94 8.63 7.23
CA ASP A 35 -2.27 8.80 6.63
C ASP A 35 -2.15 9.24 5.18
N TRP A 36 -1.15 10.06 4.88
CA TRP A 36 -1.00 10.55 3.54
C TRP A 36 -0.66 9.42 2.54
N THR A 37 0.36 8.62 2.88
CA THR A 37 0.76 7.57 1.96
C THR A 37 -0.29 6.47 1.89
N ALA A 38 -0.85 6.09 3.02
CA ALA A 38 -1.88 5.05 3.02
C ALA A 38 -3.13 5.54 2.27
N GLY A 39 -3.47 6.80 2.44
CA GLY A 39 -4.61 7.36 1.73
C GLY A 39 -4.43 7.34 0.23
N ARG A 40 -3.21 7.61 -0.22
CA ARG A 40 -2.92 7.55 -1.66
C ARG A 40 -3.13 6.13 -2.19
N MET A 41 -2.65 5.14 -1.45
CA MET A 41 -2.80 3.77 -1.88
C MET A 41 -4.27 3.34 -1.87
N ILE A 42 -5.04 3.79 -0.90
CA ILE A 42 -6.45 3.48 -0.84
C ILE A 42 -7.14 4.04 -2.08
N GLY A 43 -6.80 5.28 -2.44
CA GLY A 43 -7.36 5.89 -3.65
C GLY A 43 -6.99 5.12 -4.90
N TYR A 44 -5.74 4.69 -4.97
CA TYR A 44 -5.27 3.92 -6.11
C TYR A 44 -6.06 2.61 -6.24
N LEU A 45 -6.21 1.91 -5.11
CA LEU A 45 -6.92 0.64 -5.14
C LEU A 45 -8.40 0.81 -5.48
N SER A 46 -8.97 1.95 -5.12
CA SER A 46 -10.38 2.15 -5.40
C SER A 46 -10.66 2.34 -6.88
N HIS A 47 -9.64 2.67 -7.67
CA HIS A 47 -9.82 2.83 -9.10
C HIS A 47 -9.70 1.51 -9.85
N TYR A 48 -9.17 0.49 -9.21
CA TYR A 48 -8.95 -0.79 -9.87
C TYR A 48 -9.53 -1.92 -9.06
N LYS A 49 -10.23 -2.84 -9.72
CA LYS A 49 -10.84 -3.91 -8.99
C LYS A 49 -9.87 -4.95 -8.57
N LYS A 50 -8.94 -5.28 -9.40
CA LYS A 50 -8.02 -6.31 -9.12
C LYS A 50 -6.69 -5.93 -9.59
N LEU A 51 -5.70 -5.90 -8.76
CA LEU A 51 -4.34 -5.57 -9.15
C LEU A 51 -3.40 -6.68 -8.72
N PRO A 52 -2.43 -7.02 -9.55
CA PRO A 52 -1.42 -7.98 -9.12
C PRO A 52 -0.56 -7.39 -8.02
N LEU A 53 0.05 -8.26 -7.24
CA LEU A 53 0.88 -7.81 -6.13
C LEU A 53 2.01 -6.90 -6.60
N GLU A 54 2.57 -7.20 -7.75
CA GLU A 54 3.67 -6.41 -8.28
C GLU A 54 3.30 -4.97 -8.50
N GLU A 55 2.09 -4.74 -9.00
CA GLU A 55 1.66 -3.39 -9.26
C GLU A 55 1.50 -2.61 -7.97
N ILE A 56 0.98 -3.27 -6.96
CA ILE A 56 0.80 -2.61 -5.68
C ILE A 56 2.15 -2.29 -5.05
N ALA A 57 3.09 -3.21 -5.16
CA ALA A 57 4.42 -2.99 -4.60
C ALA A 57 5.11 -1.83 -5.30
N ASP A 58 4.97 -1.74 -6.61
CA ASP A 58 5.56 -0.64 -7.36
C ASP A 58 4.99 0.69 -6.92
N GLU A 59 3.68 0.72 -6.75
CA GLU A 59 3.03 1.96 -6.36
C GLU A 59 3.47 2.36 -4.95
N MET A 60 3.63 1.37 -4.07
CA MET A 60 4.09 1.63 -2.73
C MET A 60 5.45 2.30 -2.73
N LEU A 61 6.35 1.79 -3.56
CA LEU A 61 7.69 2.37 -3.64
C LEU A 61 7.65 3.81 -4.13
N ALA A 62 6.74 4.09 -5.05
CA ALA A 62 6.60 5.45 -5.54
C ALA A 62 6.17 6.39 -4.43
N TYR A 63 5.23 5.94 -3.60
CA TYR A 63 4.75 6.79 -2.52
C TYR A 63 5.77 6.96 -1.42
N SER A 64 6.56 5.93 -1.18
CA SER A 64 7.52 6.04 -0.09
C SER A 64 8.76 6.81 -0.50
N GLY A 65 8.90 7.09 -1.77
CA GLY A 65 10.00 7.91 -2.23
C GLY A 65 11.33 7.23 -2.28
N SER A 66 11.32 5.95 -2.11
CA SER A 66 12.57 5.28 -2.10
C SER A 66 12.99 4.77 -3.43
N VAL A 67 12.45 5.08 -4.44
CA VAL A 67 12.80 4.57 -5.60
C VAL A 67 13.27 5.22 -6.54
N VAL A 68 13.73 4.93 -7.27
CA VAL A 68 14.32 5.50 -8.12
C VAL A 68 14.15 5.04 -9.27
N LYS A 69 13.72 4.79 -9.87
CA LYS A 69 13.53 4.29 -10.92
C LYS A 69 13.96 4.69 -11.97
N THR A 70 14.34 4.76 -12.47
CA THR A 70 14.92 5.14 -13.40
C THR A 70 14.59 4.67 -14.47
N LYS A 71 14.04 4.44 -14.98
CA LYS A 71 13.76 3.94 -15.92
C LYS A 71 14.19 4.41 -16.90
N ILE A 72 14.54 4.55 -17.39
CA ILE A 72 15.16 4.95 -18.34
C ILE A 72 15.12 4.69 -19.04
#